data_f0c7dbc10b7f8bae0ee1754a4e2e7fe1
#
_entry.id   f0c7dbc10b7f8bae0ee1754a4e2e7fe1
#
_cell.length_a   1.000
_cell.length_b   1.000
_cell.length_c   1.000
_cell.angle_alpha   90.00
_cell.angle_beta   90.00
_cell.angle_gamma   90.00
#
_symmetry.space_group_name_H-M   'P 1'
#
loop_
_entity.id
_entity.type
_entity.pdbx_description
1 polymer ?
#
loop_
_entity_poly.entity_id
_entity_poly.type
_entity_poly.pdbx_seq_one_letter_code
_entity_poly.pdbx_strand_id
1 'polypeptide(L)'
;MGSGHDAVAAELARRLRLAGHEAVHTDVLELLPARIGAGLRGFYHATVRHAPLLYAGIYAAFFRGGAGPRPQPGSAPLVALAEDRLRERVAGSHADAVVPVFHLAAQLTGRMRARGRLAVPSAVVITDFAVHRQWLHRGNDLHLCLTAQIARDVRHRLGRPAVACGPLLPDRFRPQPAGEAYWRRLTAGDGRPPVLMSAGAWGVGSRLDATARLLVGAGYLPVVLCGRNERMRRLLSKVPGTLAMGWVDDMPGLMAACVALVDNAAGQTALEALAVGVPVVAYRPIPGHGAEGARRMAALGLTEYAADSWQLMRSLDRLASDGPVPGRRAPADRCLFRGDVVGPLERLCACGQT
;
A
#
# COMPACT_ATOMS: atom_id res chain seq x y z
N MET A 1 -2.39 -0.75 -11.66
CA MET A 1 -2.12 0.69 -11.41
C MET A 1 -0.96 0.90 -10.47
N GLY A 2 -0.83 0.24 -9.37
CA GLY A 2 0.31 0.31 -8.47
C GLY A 2 0.74 -1.08 -8.06
N SER A 3 2.05 -1.34 -8.03
CA SER A 3 2.60 -2.64 -7.63
C SER A 3 2.12 -3.13 -6.25
N GLY A 4 1.76 -2.21 -5.35
CA GLY A 4 1.19 -2.56 -4.05
C GLY A 4 -0.18 -3.26 -4.17
N HIS A 5 -1.09 -2.75 -4.99
CA HIS A 5 -2.39 -3.39 -5.24
C HIS A 5 -2.23 -4.74 -5.94
N ASP A 6 -1.28 -4.83 -6.90
CA ASP A 6 -1.00 -6.09 -7.59
C ASP A 6 -0.43 -7.14 -6.62
N ALA A 7 0.42 -6.74 -5.68
CA ALA A 7 0.95 -7.62 -4.63
C ALA A 7 -0.17 -8.11 -3.68
N VAL A 8 -1.09 -7.22 -3.27
CA VAL A 8 -2.25 -7.59 -2.45
C VAL A 8 -3.17 -8.56 -3.18
N ALA A 9 -3.46 -8.32 -4.47
CA ALA A 9 -4.28 -9.21 -5.29
C ALA A 9 -3.64 -10.59 -5.45
N ALA A 10 -2.33 -10.64 -5.71
CA ALA A 10 -1.58 -11.89 -5.83
C ALA A 10 -1.58 -12.68 -4.51
N GLU A 11 -1.39 -12.01 -3.37
CA GLU A 11 -1.41 -12.66 -2.06
C GLU A 11 -2.81 -13.15 -1.69
N LEU A 12 -3.86 -12.38 -1.98
CA LEU A 12 -5.24 -12.82 -1.82
C LEU A 12 -5.52 -14.09 -2.63
N ALA A 13 -5.16 -14.08 -3.91
CA ALA A 13 -5.33 -15.24 -4.79
C ALA A 13 -4.56 -16.45 -4.28
N ARG A 14 -3.34 -16.27 -3.76
CA ARG A 14 -2.56 -17.35 -3.13
C ARG A 14 -3.27 -17.94 -1.92
N ARG A 15 -3.79 -17.10 -1.02
CA ARG A 15 -4.52 -17.56 0.19
C ARG A 15 -5.79 -18.31 -0.17
N LEU A 16 -6.56 -17.82 -1.13
CA LEU A 16 -7.76 -18.50 -1.63
C LEU A 16 -7.42 -19.87 -2.22
N ARG A 17 -6.38 -19.97 -3.05
CA ARG A 17 -5.95 -21.26 -3.61
C ARG A 17 -5.49 -22.25 -2.55
N LEU A 18 -4.79 -21.79 -1.50
CA LEU A 18 -4.41 -22.65 -0.37
C LEU A 18 -5.62 -23.16 0.43
N ALA A 19 -6.72 -22.41 0.41
CA ALA A 19 -8.00 -22.84 1.01
C ALA A 19 -8.87 -23.70 0.07
N GLY A 20 -8.37 -24.06 -1.12
CA GLY A 20 -9.08 -24.90 -2.07
C GLY A 20 -9.96 -24.16 -3.07
N HIS A 21 -9.90 -22.83 -3.12
CA HIS A 21 -10.69 -22.02 -4.05
C HIS A 21 -9.91 -21.69 -5.32
N GLU A 22 -10.61 -21.52 -6.43
CA GLU A 22 -10.04 -20.92 -7.63
C GLU A 22 -10.02 -19.40 -7.53
N ALA A 23 -8.99 -18.77 -8.08
CA ALA A 23 -8.86 -17.32 -8.10
C ALA A 23 -8.32 -16.83 -9.44
N VAL A 24 -9.11 -16.01 -10.13
CA VAL A 24 -8.78 -15.37 -11.39
C VAL A 24 -8.45 -13.90 -11.13
N HIS A 25 -7.29 -13.43 -11.59
CA HIS A 25 -6.88 -12.03 -11.46
C HIS A 25 -7.21 -11.24 -12.73
N THR A 26 -7.75 -10.04 -12.57
CA THR A 26 -8.08 -9.12 -13.67
C THR A 26 -7.66 -7.69 -13.31
N ASP A 27 -6.87 -7.02 -14.16
CA ASP A 27 -6.60 -5.58 -14.00
C ASP A 27 -7.82 -4.78 -14.47
N VAL A 28 -8.39 -3.97 -13.58
CA VAL A 28 -9.56 -3.12 -13.88
C VAL A 28 -9.31 -2.14 -15.05
N LEU A 29 -8.07 -1.78 -15.32
CA LEU A 29 -7.72 -0.93 -16.47
C LEU A 29 -7.83 -1.66 -17.80
N GLU A 30 -7.72 -2.98 -17.82
CA GLU A 30 -7.93 -3.81 -19.01
C GLU A 30 -9.41 -3.94 -19.36
N LEU A 31 -10.30 -3.72 -18.38
CA LEU A 31 -11.74 -3.66 -18.60
C LEU A 31 -12.19 -2.35 -19.26
N LEU A 32 -11.35 -1.31 -19.24
CA LEU A 32 -11.61 -0.07 -19.96
C LEU A 32 -11.24 -0.21 -21.45
N PRO A 33 -11.81 0.62 -22.34
CA PRO A 33 -11.29 0.72 -23.69
C PRO A 33 -9.78 0.98 -23.69
N ALA A 34 -9.03 0.26 -24.54
CA ALA A 34 -7.56 0.18 -24.46
C ALA A 34 -6.85 1.55 -24.39
N ARG A 35 -7.32 2.53 -25.16
CA ARG A 35 -6.77 3.89 -25.16
C ARG A 35 -7.02 4.63 -23.84
N ILE A 36 -8.15 4.39 -23.20
CA ILE A 36 -8.53 5.03 -21.91
C ILE A 36 -7.73 4.41 -20.77
N GLY A 37 -7.62 3.08 -20.69
CA GLY A 37 -6.85 2.40 -19.67
C GLY A 37 -5.35 2.77 -19.70
N ALA A 38 -4.75 2.76 -20.89
CA ALA A 38 -3.35 3.18 -21.09
C ALA A 38 -3.14 4.67 -20.76
N GLY A 39 -4.05 5.54 -21.23
CA GLY A 39 -4.01 6.99 -20.96
C GLY A 39 -4.11 7.29 -19.46
N LEU A 40 -5.00 6.62 -18.72
CA LEU A 40 -5.16 6.80 -17.29
C LEU A 40 -3.91 6.35 -16.52
N ARG A 41 -3.30 5.24 -16.94
CA ARG A 41 -2.03 4.75 -16.35
C ARG A 41 -0.90 5.75 -16.58
N GLY A 42 -0.74 6.23 -17.82
CA GLY A 42 0.28 7.22 -18.19
C GLY A 42 0.07 8.56 -17.48
N PHE A 43 -1.16 9.05 -17.41
CA PHE A 43 -1.52 10.28 -16.71
C PHE A 43 -1.22 10.20 -15.22
N TYR A 44 -1.58 9.10 -14.55
CA TYR A 44 -1.27 8.90 -13.14
C TYR A 44 0.24 8.94 -12.89
N HIS A 45 1.02 8.17 -13.67
CA HIS A 45 2.49 8.14 -13.52
C HIS A 45 3.13 9.51 -13.77
N ALA A 46 2.71 10.21 -14.83
CA ALA A 46 3.23 11.53 -15.16
C ALA A 46 2.90 12.55 -14.06
N THR A 47 1.66 12.55 -13.56
CA THR A 47 1.20 13.52 -12.57
C THR A 47 1.89 13.33 -11.22
N VAL A 48 1.98 12.11 -10.72
CA VAL A 48 2.66 11.82 -9.45
C VAL A 48 4.15 12.12 -9.54
N ARG A 49 4.78 11.89 -10.70
CA ARG A 49 6.22 12.08 -10.88
C ARG A 49 6.64 13.52 -11.16
N HIS A 50 5.85 14.23 -11.98
CA HIS A 50 6.27 15.53 -12.53
C HIS A 50 5.42 16.71 -12.02
N ALA A 51 4.23 16.46 -11.49
CA ALA A 51 3.30 17.49 -11.05
C ALA A 51 2.61 17.13 -9.71
N PRO A 52 3.36 16.96 -8.60
CA PRO A 52 2.82 16.51 -7.33
C PRO A 52 1.75 17.44 -6.74
N LEU A 53 1.81 18.74 -7.01
CA LEU A 53 0.77 19.69 -6.58
C LEU A 53 -0.53 19.52 -7.39
N LEU A 54 -0.43 19.24 -8.70
CA LEU A 54 -1.59 18.89 -9.51
C LEU A 54 -2.21 17.58 -9.03
N TYR A 55 -1.38 16.58 -8.70
CA TYR A 55 -1.86 15.34 -8.10
C TYR A 55 -2.58 15.59 -6.76
N ALA A 56 -2.03 16.45 -5.90
CA ALA A 56 -2.69 16.83 -4.64
C ALA A 56 -4.05 17.50 -4.88
N GLY A 57 -4.17 18.36 -5.89
CA GLY A 57 -5.43 18.99 -6.28
C GLY A 57 -6.46 17.97 -6.80
N ILE A 58 -6.04 17.05 -7.66
CA ILE A 58 -6.89 15.94 -8.14
C ILE A 58 -7.32 15.07 -6.96
N TYR A 59 -6.38 14.72 -6.08
CA TYR A 59 -6.69 13.94 -4.89
C TYR A 59 -7.73 14.65 -4.02
N ALA A 60 -7.57 15.93 -3.75
CA ALA A 60 -8.53 16.71 -2.96
C ALA A 60 -9.92 16.72 -3.61
N ALA A 61 -10.00 16.90 -4.92
CA ALA A 61 -11.27 16.98 -5.65
C ALA A 61 -12.00 15.62 -5.73
N PHE A 62 -11.27 14.54 -6.01
CA PHE A 62 -11.88 13.23 -6.30
C PHE A 62 -11.94 12.29 -5.10
N PHE A 63 -11.03 12.41 -4.14
CA PHE A 63 -10.85 11.44 -3.07
C PHE A 63 -11.26 11.98 -1.68
N ARG A 64 -11.04 13.25 -1.39
CA ARG A 64 -11.53 13.85 -0.15
C ARG A 64 -13.03 14.09 -0.21
N GLY A 65 -13.73 13.76 0.87
CA GLY A 65 -15.13 14.15 1.05
C GLY A 65 -15.21 15.64 1.39
N GLY A 66 -15.94 16.43 0.60
CA GLY A 66 -16.30 17.80 0.98
C GLY A 66 -17.58 17.82 1.81
N ALA A 67 -17.64 18.69 2.80
CA ALA A 67 -18.85 18.89 3.63
C ALA A 67 -19.95 19.74 2.96
N GLY A 68 -19.84 20.02 1.65
CA GLY A 68 -20.76 20.93 0.94
C GLY A 68 -21.82 20.21 0.10
N PRO A 69 -22.95 20.88 -0.20
CA PRO A 69 -24.07 20.32 -0.95
C PRO A 69 -23.79 20.15 -2.46
N ARG A 70 -22.63 20.56 -2.95
CA ARG A 70 -22.29 20.47 -4.39
C ARG A 70 -21.95 19.04 -4.80
N PRO A 71 -22.45 18.57 -6.00
CA PRO A 71 -22.03 17.29 -6.55
C PRO A 71 -20.51 17.25 -6.71
N GLN A 72 -19.89 16.23 -6.12
CA GLN A 72 -18.44 16.07 -6.21
C GLN A 72 -18.11 15.18 -7.42
N PRO A 73 -16.99 15.46 -8.14
CA PRO A 73 -16.56 14.62 -9.22
C PRO A 73 -16.36 13.17 -8.73
N GLY A 74 -16.83 12.21 -9.50
CA GLY A 74 -16.72 10.79 -9.19
C GLY A 74 -16.22 9.99 -10.38
N SER A 75 -15.87 8.74 -10.15
CA SER A 75 -15.43 7.81 -11.18
C SER A 75 -16.57 7.19 -11.99
N ALA A 76 -17.84 7.55 -11.70
CA ALA A 76 -19.02 6.92 -12.29
C ALA A 76 -19.02 6.87 -13.84
N PRO A 77 -18.64 7.94 -14.58
CA PRO A 77 -18.56 7.85 -16.06
C PRO A 77 -17.49 6.86 -16.52
N LEU A 78 -16.34 6.85 -15.83
CA LEU A 78 -15.23 5.98 -16.20
C LEU A 78 -15.55 4.49 -15.93
N VAL A 79 -16.13 4.18 -14.76
CA VAL A 79 -16.48 2.79 -14.43
C VAL A 79 -17.60 2.25 -15.30
N ALA A 80 -18.52 3.11 -15.80
CA ALA A 80 -19.58 2.68 -16.70
C ALA A 80 -19.04 2.05 -17.99
N LEU A 81 -17.86 2.45 -18.45
CA LEU A 81 -17.20 1.89 -19.63
C LEU A 81 -16.65 0.47 -19.43
N ALA A 82 -16.53 0.03 -18.18
CA ALA A 82 -15.98 -1.27 -17.84
C ALA A 82 -17.05 -2.30 -17.45
N GLU A 83 -18.34 -1.87 -17.28
CA GLU A 83 -19.41 -2.72 -16.76
C GLU A 83 -19.64 -3.98 -17.60
N ASP A 84 -19.76 -3.86 -18.92
CA ASP A 84 -20.06 -5.00 -19.79
C ASP A 84 -18.91 -6.02 -19.81
N ARG A 85 -17.67 -5.53 -19.90
CA ARG A 85 -16.50 -6.42 -19.88
C ARG A 85 -16.33 -7.13 -18.52
N LEU A 86 -16.64 -6.46 -17.41
CA LEU A 86 -16.64 -7.14 -16.12
C LEU A 86 -17.72 -8.23 -16.06
N ARG A 87 -18.93 -7.94 -16.54
CA ARG A 87 -20.02 -8.92 -16.58
C ARG A 87 -19.63 -10.16 -17.41
N GLU A 88 -19.07 -9.96 -18.60
CA GLU A 88 -18.58 -11.04 -19.46
C GLU A 88 -17.47 -11.84 -18.78
N ARG A 89 -16.53 -11.19 -18.11
CA ARG A 89 -15.44 -11.85 -17.39
C ARG A 89 -15.97 -12.69 -16.24
N VAL A 90 -16.91 -12.18 -15.45
CA VAL A 90 -17.52 -12.89 -14.32
C VAL A 90 -18.32 -14.10 -14.83
N ALA A 91 -19.13 -13.93 -15.87
CA ALA A 91 -19.89 -15.03 -16.47
C ALA A 91 -18.97 -16.11 -17.04
N GLY A 92 -17.91 -15.74 -17.75
CA GLY A 92 -16.98 -16.69 -18.37
C GLY A 92 -16.07 -17.42 -17.37
N SER A 93 -15.90 -16.88 -16.15
CA SER A 93 -15.12 -17.52 -15.09
C SER A 93 -15.98 -18.30 -14.09
N HIS A 94 -17.31 -18.28 -14.22
CA HIS A 94 -18.24 -18.88 -13.24
C HIS A 94 -17.94 -18.48 -11.79
N ALA A 95 -17.50 -17.23 -11.59
CA ALA A 95 -17.06 -16.77 -10.28
C ALA A 95 -18.23 -16.62 -9.30
N ASP A 96 -18.06 -17.10 -8.06
CA ASP A 96 -19.04 -16.96 -6.97
C ASP A 96 -19.00 -15.59 -6.30
N ALA A 97 -17.90 -14.85 -6.45
CA ALA A 97 -17.75 -13.50 -5.91
C ALA A 97 -16.73 -12.65 -6.71
N VAL A 98 -16.83 -11.34 -6.60
CA VAL A 98 -15.83 -10.40 -7.11
C VAL A 98 -15.18 -9.66 -5.95
N VAL A 99 -13.84 -9.63 -5.91
CA VAL A 99 -13.08 -9.03 -4.80
C VAL A 99 -12.20 -7.87 -5.30
N PRO A 100 -12.71 -6.63 -5.31
CA PRO A 100 -11.92 -5.46 -5.64
C PRO A 100 -10.82 -5.21 -4.61
N VAL A 101 -9.59 -5.02 -5.09
CA VAL A 101 -8.43 -4.60 -4.28
C VAL A 101 -7.92 -3.21 -4.69
N PHE A 102 -8.70 -2.49 -5.47
CA PHE A 102 -8.42 -1.15 -5.96
C PHE A 102 -9.71 -0.32 -5.98
N HIS A 103 -9.62 0.94 -5.57
CA HIS A 103 -10.79 1.81 -5.38
C HIS A 103 -11.65 1.99 -6.65
N LEU A 104 -11.06 2.03 -7.86
CA LEU A 104 -11.83 2.12 -9.10
C LEU A 104 -12.66 0.84 -9.34
N ALA A 105 -12.09 -0.32 -9.05
CA ALA A 105 -12.81 -1.59 -9.11
C ALA A 105 -13.93 -1.65 -8.04
N ALA A 106 -13.70 -1.10 -6.82
CA ALA A 106 -14.72 -1.01 -5.78
C ALA A 106 -15.91 -0.13 -6.20
N GLN A 107 -15.67 0.98 -6.94
CA GLN A 107 -16.74 1.79 -7.52
C GLN A 107 -17.48 1.05 -8.64
N LEU A 108 -16.77 0.32 -9.48
CA LEU A 108 -17.35 -0.47 -10.56
C LEU A 108 -18.29 -1.55 -10.02
N THR A 109 -17.81 -2.41 -9.13
CA THR A 109 -18.61 -3.50 -8.56
C THR A 109 -19.78 -2.98 -7.74
N GLY A 110 -19.55 -1.96 -6.91
CA GLY A 110 -20.61 -1.36 -6.10
C GLY A 110 -21.72 -0.74 -6.96
N ARG A 111 -21.36 -0.04 -8.06
CA ARG A 111 -22.33 0.50 -9.00
C ARG A 111 -23.13 -0.59 -9.70
N MET A 112 -22.47 -1.66 -10.17
CA MET A 112 -23.12 -2.78 -10.85
C MET A 112 -24.05 -3.55 -9.91
N ARG A 113 -23.62 -3.80 -8.66
CA ARG A 113 -24.46 -4.43 -7.60
C ARG A 113 -25.70 -3.59 -7.31
N ALA A 114 -25.54 -2.29 -7.09
CA ALA A 114 -26.64 -1.39 -6.81
C ALA A 114 -27.68 -1.31 -7.94
N ARG A 115 -27.29 -1.68 -9.17
CA ARG A 115 -28.16 -1.69 -10.37
C ARG A 115 -28.64 -3.09 -10.78
N GLY A 116 -28.33 -4.12 -10.01
CA GLY A 116 -28.66 -5.51 -10.35
C GLY A 116 -27.91 -6.06 -11.58
N ARG A 117 -26.81 -5.40 -12.01
CA ARG A 117 -26.01 -5.81 -13.18
C ARG A 117 -24.86 -6.76 -12.86
N LEU A 118 -24.59 -6.99 -11.60
CA LEU A 118 -23.64 -7.98 -11.08
C LEU A 118 -24.39 -8.92 -10.15
N ALA A 119 -24.62 -10.16 -10.58
CA ALA A 119 -25.40 -11.15 -9.83
C ALA A 119 -24.64 -11.64 -8.57
N VAL A 120 -23.33 -11.85 -8.71
CA VAL A 120 -22.49 -12.36 -7.61
C VAL A 120 -22.15 -11.27 -6.59
N PRO A 121 -21.96 -11.62 -5.31
CA PRO A 121 -21.58 -10.66 -4.27
C PRO A 121 -20.22 -10.03 -4.50
N SER A 122 -20.00 -8.86 -3.89
CA SER A 122 -18.77 -8.08 -4.00
C SER A 122 -18.19 -7.76 -2.62
N ALA A 123 -16.92 -8.14 -2.39
CA ALA A 123 -16.18 -7.87 -1.15
C ALA A 123 -14.95 -7.00 -1.43
N VAL A 124 -14.92 -5.77 -0.95
CA VAL A 124 -13.83 -4.81 -1.18
C VAL A 124 -12.70 -5.02 -0.17
N VAL A 125 -11.48 -5.29 -0.63
CA VAL A 125 -10.28 -5.25 0.22
C VAL A 125 -9.70 -3.84 0.21
N ILE A 126 -9.83 -3.14 1.33
CA ILE A 126 -9.29 -1.78 1.50
C ILE A 126 -7.83 -1.87 1.90
N THR A 127 -6.95 -1.32 1.08
CA THR A 127 -5.49 -1.35 1.26
C THR A 127 -4.92 -0.09 1.91
N ASP A 128 -5.73 0.96 2.06
CA ASP A 128 -5.30 2.26 2.56
C ASP A 128 -5.71 2.47 4.02
N PHE A 129 -4.81 3.01 4.85
CA PHE A 129 -5.13 3.45 6.20
C PHE A 129 -6.03 4.69 6.22
N ALA A 130 -5.86 5.58 5.26
CA ALA A 130 -6.76 6.73 5.05
C ALA A 130 -7.85 6.35 4.03
N VAL A 131 -8.96 5.83 4.53
CA VAL A 131 -10.06 5.37 3.67
C VAL A 131 -10.78 6.56 3.06
N HIS A 132 -10.48 6.86 1.82
CA HIS A 132 -11.14 7.89 1.04
C HIS A 132 -12.46 7.40 0.41
N ARG A 133 -13.31 8.35 -0.02
CA ARG A 133 -14.67 8.04 -0.51
C ARG A 133 -14.74 7.07 -1.71
N GLN A 134 -13.69 7.02 -2.54
CA GLN A 134 -13.67 6.11 -3.69
C GLN A 134 -13.52 4.62 -3.32
N TRP A 135 -13.11 4.29 -2.10
CA TRP A 135 -13.20 2.94 -1.57
C TRP A 135 -14.63 2.54 -1.19
N LEU A 136 -15.49 3.53 -0.97
CA LEU A 136 -16.77 3.35 -0.32
C LEU A 136 -17.92 3.43 -1.34
N HIS A 137 -18.62 2.32 -1.52
CA HIS A 137 -19.86 2.28 -2.30
C HIS A 137 -20.87 1.35 -1.63
N ARG A 138 -22.08 1.84 -1.38
CA ARG A 138 -23.16 1.09 -0.67
C ARG A 138 -23.62 -0.18 -1.39
N GLY A 139 -23.34 -0.30 -2.67
CA GLY A 139 -23.67 -1.50 -3.45
C GLY A 139 -22.75 -2.68 -3.17
N ASN A 140 -21.54 -2.49 -2.63
CA ASN A 140 -20.70 -3.61 -2.23
C ASN A 140 -21.24 -4.27 -0.95
N ASP A 141 -21.13 -5.58 -0.88
CA ASP A 141 -21.79 -6.38 0.17
C ASP A 141 -20.92 -6.46 1.43
N LEU A 142 -19.59 -6.48 1.29
CA LEU A 142 -18.63 -6.61 2.39
C LEU A 142 -17.41 -5.69 2.17
N HIS A 143 -16.83 -5.19 3.25
CA HIS A 143 -15.56 -4.46 3.24
C HIS A 143 -14.55 -5.13 4.18
N LEU A 144 -13.41 -5.53 3.63
CA LEU A 144 -12.29 -6.15 4.32
C LEU A 144 -11.25 -5.07 4.60
N CYS A 145 -11.00 -4.78 5.86
CA CYS A 145 -10.27 -3.61 6.32
C CYS A 145 -8.95 -3.99 7.01
N LEU A 146 -7.97 -3.09 6.98
CA LEU A 146 -6.68 -3.30 7.62
C LEU A 146 -6.77 -3.42 9.15
N THR A 147 -7.68 -2.67 9.79
CA THR A 147 -7.82 -2.64 11.25
C THR A 147 -9.28 -2.66 11.67
N ALA A 148 -9.53 -3.06 12.94
CA ALA A 148 -10.86 -3.01 13.54
C ALA A 148 -11.42 -1.57 13.61
N GLN A 149 -10.56 -0.56 13.79
CA GLN A 149 -10.97 0.84 13.79
C GLN A 149 -11.47 1.26 12.41
N ILE A 150 -10.73 0.93 11.34
CA ILE A 150 -11.15 1.21 9.96
C ILE A 150 -12.47 0.49 9.66
N ALA A 151 -12.63 -0.76 10.08
CA ALA A 151 -13.87 -1.50 9.88
C ALA A 151 -15.07 -0.84 10.60
N ARG A 152 -14.90 -0.31 11.80
CA ARG A 152 -15.93 0.47 12.52
C ARG A 152 -16.29 1.74 11.75
N ASP A 153 -15.28 2.50 11.31
CA ASP A 153 -15.46 3.75 10.55
C ASP A 153 -16.23 3.50 9.23
N VAL A 154 -15.90 2.41 8.53
CA VAL A 154 -16.58 2.00 7.28
C VAL A 154 -18.03 1.60 7.54
N ARG A 155 -18.30 0.77 8.56
CA ARG A 155 -19.68 0.41 8.95
C ARG A 155 -20.53 1.64 9.26
N HIS A 156 -19.98 2.56 10.05
CA HIS A 156 -20.68 3.80 10.42
C HIS A 156 -21.01 4.67 9.19
N ARG A 157 -20.06 4.80 8.26
CA ARG A 157 -20.22 5.64 7.06
C ARG A 157 -21.16 5.04 6.01
N LEU A 158 -21.16 3.73 5.85
CA LEU A 158 -21.90 3.04 4.79
C LEU A 158 -23.17 2.33 5.24
N GLY A 159 -23.27 1.94 6.51
CA GLY A 159 -24.30 1.00 6.96
C GLY A 159 -24.15 -0.38 6.32
N ARG A 160 -22.95 -0.81 5.96
CA ARG A 160 -22.65 -2.09 5.31
C ARG A 160 -21.66 -2.91 6.15
N PRO A 161 -21.69 -4.25 6.04
CA PRO A 161 -20.75 -5.12 6.73
C PRO A 161 -19.29 -4.74 6.43
N ALA A 162 -18.48 -4.66 7.47
CA ALA A 162 -17.05 -4.45 7.37
C ALA A 162 -16.33 -5.19 8.51
N VAL A 163 -15.26 -5.90 8.19
CA VAL A 163 -14.45 -6.69 9.13
C VAL A 163 -12.98 -6.37 8.99
N ALA A 164 -12.20 -6.54 10.05
CA ALA A 164 -10.76 -6.43 9.98
C ALA A 164 -10.17 -7.75 9.51
N CYS A 165 -9.38 -7.70 8.43
CA CYS A 165 -8.63 -8.85 7.92
C CYS A 165 -7.11 -8.65 7.97
N GLY A 166 -6.65 -7.46 8.40
CA GLY A 166 -5.24 -7.11 8.38
C GLY A 166 -4.65 -6.90 6.98
N PRO A 167 -3.37 -6.57 6.90
CA PRO A 167 -2.64 -6.47 5.64
C PRO A 167 -2.45 -7.85 4.99
N LEU A 168 -2.58 -7.91 3.68
CA LEU A 168 -2.26 -9.10 2.92
C LEU A 168 -0.79 -9.06 2.48
N LEU A 169 0.04 -9.79 3.20
CA LEU A 169 1.47 -9.92 2.95
C LEU A 169 1.84 -11.39 2.75
N PRO A 170 2.78 -11.68 1.83
CA PRO A 170 3.37 -13.01 1.71
C PRO A 170 4.02 -13.46 3.03
N ASP A 171 3.96 -14.74 3.32
CA ASP A 171 4.47 -15.35 4.55
C ASP A 171 5.97 -15.11 4.82
N ARG A 172 6.74 -14.77 3.80
CA ARG A 172 8.16 -14.41 3.93
C ARG A 172 8.40 -13.14 4.74
N PHE A 173 7.40 -12.24 4.82
CA PHE A 173 7.49 -11.03 5.64
C PHE A 173 7.11 -11.36 7.09
N ARG A 174 8.07 -11.92 7.81
CA ARG A 174 8.01 -12.25 9.25
C ARG A 174 9.29 -11.77 9.90
N PRO A 175 9.30 -11.58 11.23
CA PRO A 175 10.55 -11.37 11.95
C PRO A 175 11.54 -12.49 11.65
N GLN A 176 12.70 -12.14 11.11
CA GLN A 176 13.72 -13.10 10.69
C GLN A 176 15.05 -12.84 11.39
N PRO A 177 15.78 -13.91 11.80
CA PRO A 177 17.16 -13.77 12.28
C PRO A 177 18.14 -13.39 11.15
N ALA A 178 17.73 -13.51 9.89
CA ALA A 178 18.59 -13.44 8.71
C ALA A 178 19.14 -12.03 8.35
N GLY A 179 18.76 -10.99 9.08
CA GLY A 179 19.33 -9.63 8.88
C GLY A 179 20.84 -9.53 9.15
N GLU A 180 21.44 -10.49 9.87
CA GLU A 180 22.85 -10.44 10.25
C GLU A 180 23.81 -10.53 9.08
N ALA A 181 23.54 -11.36 8.07
CA ALA A 181 24.38 -11.45 6.87
C ALA A 181 24.31 -10.17 6.02
N TYR A 182 23.11 -9.60 5.86
CA TYR A 182 22.95 -8.30 5.21
C TYR A 182 23.58 -7.18 6.04
N TRP A 183 23.38 -7.18 7.35
CA TRP A 183 23.98 -6.20 8.26
C TRP A 183 25.49 -6.17 8.09
N ARG A 184 26.17 -7.32 8.20
CA ARG A 184 27.62 -7.43 8.02
C ARG A 184 28.08 -6.89 6.67
N ARG A 185 27.37 -7.20 5.59
CA ARG A 185 27.68 -6.67 4.24
C ARG A 185 27.51 -5.16 4.15
N LEU A 186 26.45 -4.61 4.72
CA LEU A 186 26.16 -3.17 4.67
C LEU A 186 27.13 -2.38 5.54
N THR A 187 27.56 -2.92 6.67
CA THR A 187 28.42 -2.22 7.63
C THR A 187 29.90 -2.54 7.49
N ALA A 188 30.29 -3.43 6.60
CA ALA A 188 31.68 -3.87 6.40
C ALA A 188 32.66 -2.73 6.04
N GLY A 189 32.17 -1.61 5.51
CA GLY A 189 32.98 -0.47 5.11
C GLY A 189 33.38 0.43 6.26
N ASP A 190 32.40 1.10 6.87
CA ASP A 190 32.61 2.18 7.86
C ASP A 190 31.72 2.06 9.11
N GLY A 191 31.00 0.95 9.24
CA GLY A 191 30.20 0.65 10.43
C GLY A 191 28.94 1.51 10.59
N ARG A 192 28.59 2.37 9.61
CA ARG A 192 27.43 3.25 9.72
C ARG A 192 26.12 2.47 9.75
N PRO A 193 25.17 2.83 10.66
CA PRO A 193 23.87 2.17 10.74
C PRO A 193 23.06 2.34 9.44
N PRO A 194 22.60 1.25 8.79
CA PRO A 194 21.85 1.34 7.57
C PRO A 194 20.40 1.79 7.85
N VAL A 195 19.94 2.79 7.10
CA VAL A 195 18.57 3.29 7.09
C VAL A 195 17.97 3.05 5.71
N LEU A 196 16.91 2.24 5.67
CA LEU A 196 16.22 1.94 4.42
C LEU A 196 15.37 3.13 3.97
N MET A 197 15.41 3.44 2.70
CA MET A 197 14.53 4.43 2.06
C MET A 197 13.84 3.79 0.86
N SER A 198 12.53 3.95 0.74
CA SER A 198 11.79 3.41 -0.40
C SER A 198 11.24 4.53 -1.29
N ALA A 199 11.44 4.36 -2.59
CA ALA A 199 10.78 5.17 -3.63
C ALA A 199 9.59 4.42 -4.28
N GLY A 200 9.22 3.26 -3.74
CA GLY A 200 8.26 2.35 -4.35
C GLY A 200 8.79 1.74 -5.66
N ALA A 201 8.04 0.82 -6.26
CA ALA A 201 8.45 0.09 -7.46
C ALA A 201 8.72 1.01 -8.68
N TRP A 202 8.14 2.20 -8.70
CA TRP A 202 8.27 3.16 -9.80
C TRP A 202 9.23 4.31 -9.51
N GLY A 203 9.87 4.30 -8.35
CA GLY A 203 10.81 5.33 -7.97
C GLY A 203 10.17 6.70 -7.80
N VAL A 204 9.00 6.75 -7.15
CA VAL A 204 8.32 8.02 -6.85
C VAL A 204 8.68 8.43 -5.43
N GLY A 205 9.30 9.61 -5.30
CA GLY A 205 9.64 10.15 -4.00
C GLY A 205 10.10 11.60 -4.11
N SER A 206 9.66 12.43 -3.17
CA SER A 206 10.08 13.83 -3.12
C SER A 206 11.42 13.95 -2.41
N ARG A 207 12.41 14.53 -3.10
CA ARG A 207 13.70 14.94 -2.51
C ARG A 207 14.45 13.79 -1.81
N LEU A 208 14.44 12.58 -2.39
CA LEU A 208 15.16 11.42 -1.85
C LEU A 208 16.67 11.67 -1.76
N ASP A 209 17.24 12.39 -2.73
CA ASP A 209 18.63 12.83 -2.72
C ASP A 209 18.96 13.74 -1.53
N ALA A 210 18.08 14.70 -1.24
CA ALA A 210 18.25 15.60 -0.09
C ALA A 210 18.09 14.84 1.24
N THR A 211 17.20 13.87 1.31
CA THR A 211 17.05 13.01 2.49
C THR A 211 18.27 12.09 2.66
N ALA A 212 18.79 11.51 1.58
CA ALA A 212 20.01 10.70 1.62
C ALA A 212 21.22 11.51 2.11
N ARG A 213 21.43 12.75 1.59
CA ARG A 213 22.51 13.64 2.06
C ARG A 213 22.37 13.98 3.54
N LEU A 214 21.14 14.23 4.01
CA LEU A 214 20.86 14.50 5.41
C LEU A 214 21.26 13.30 6.29
N LEU A 215 20.90 12.09 5.90
CA LEU A 215 21.27 10.87 6.62
C LEU A 215 22.78 10.62 6.63
N VAL A 216 23.44 10.83 5.48
CA VAL A 216 24.92 10.72 5.40
C VAL A 216 25.59 11.72 6.34
N GLY A 217 25.13 12.98 6.35
CA GLY A 217 25.67 14.03 7.23
C GLY A 217 25.47 13.73 8.73
N ALA A 218 24.48 12.91 9.06
CA ALA A 218 24.18 12.44 10.41
C ALA A 218 24.85 11.09 10.77
N GLY A 219 25.73 10.57 9.91
CA GLY A 219 26.48 9.34 10.19
C GLY A 219 25.73 8.04 9.87
N TYR A 220 24.61 8.09 9.15
CA TYR A 220 23.88 6.90 8.69
C TYR A 220 24.33 6.45 7.31
N LEU A 221 24.06 5.18 6.98
CA LEU A 221 24.15 4.62 5.63
C LEU A 221 22.75 4.60 4.99
N PRO A 222 22.40 5.56 4.11
CA PRO A 222 21.15 5.50 3.37
C PRO A 222 21.19 4.34 2.36
N VAL A 223 20.27 3.39 2.50
CA VAL A 223 20.04 2.30 1.55
C VAL A 223 18.77 2.63 0.78
N VAL A 224 18.90 3.09 -0.45
CA VAL A 224 17.77 3.62 -1.22
C VAL A 224 17.30 2.62 -2.26
N LEU A 225 16.05 2.16 -2.10
CA LEU A 225 15.39 1.28 -3.04
C LEU A 225 14.81 2.08 -4.21
N CYS A 226 15.39 1.93 -5.38
CA CYS A 226 14.96 2.61 -6.60
C CYS A 226 13.99 1.79 -7.44
N GLY A 227 13.73 0.52 -7.05
CA GLY A 227 12.90 -0.41 -7.78
C GLY A 227 13.40 -0.61 -9.20
N ARG A 228 12.53 -0.42 -10.19
CA ARG A 228 12.87 -0.54 -11.62
C ARG A 228 13.30 0.80 -12.25
N ASN A 229 13.50 1.85 -11.46
CA ASN A 229 13.87 3.16 -11.95
C ASN A 229 15.40 3.33 -12.00
N GLU A 230 16.01 2.84 -13.07
CA GLU A 230 17.45 2.89 -13.29
C GLU A 230 18.02 4.32 -13.38
N ARG A 231 17.21 5.29 -13.87
CA ARG A 231 17.61 6.70 -13.87
C ARG A 231 17.78 7.24 -12.44
N MET A 232 16.83 6.92 -11.55
CA MET A 232 16.91 7.30 -10.15
C MET A 232 18.11 6.62 -9.47
N ARG A 233 18.31 5.32 -9.71
CA ARG A 233 19.43 4.59 -9.16
C ARG A 233 20.76 5.26 -9.53
N ARG A 234 20.96 5.61 -10.81
CA ARG A 234 22.15 6.34 -11.27
C ARG A 234 22.31 7.73 -10.65
N LEU A 235 21.22 8.45 -10.42
CA LEU A 235 21.27 9.76 -9.76
C LEU A 235 21.67 9.64 -8.27
N LEU A 236 21.08 8.69 -7.56
CA LEU A 236 21.36 8.49 -6.13
C LEU A 236 22.72 7.84 -5.88
N SER A 237 23.25 7.04 -6.80
CA SER A 237 24.63 6.51 -6.72
C SER A 237 25.69 7.62 -6.79
N LYS A 238 25.33 8.83 -7.25
CA LYS A 238 26.24 10.00 -7.24
C LYS A 238 26.25 10.74 -5.90
N VAL A 239 25.38 10.37 -4.96
CA VAL A 239 25.38 10.93 -3.61
C VAL A 239 26.40 10.15 -2.77
N PRO A 240 27.55 10.72 -2.41
CA PRO A 240 28.59 10.02 -1.66
C PRO A 240 28.02 9.43 -0.37
N GLY A 241 28.44 8.22 -0.02
CA GLY A 241 28.02 7.56 1.20
C GLY A 241 26.61 6.97 1.15
N THR A 242 25.97 6.91 -0.02
CA THR A 242 24.63 6.35 -0.24
C THR A 242 24.72 5.04 -1.04
N LEU A 243 23.97 4.02 -0.64
CA LEU A 243 23.82 2.77 -1.39
C LEU A 243 22.48 2.81 -2.15
N ALA A 244 22.54 3.06 -3.46
CA ALA A 244 21.37 3.03 -4.33
C ALA A 244 21.18 1.64 -4.93
N MET A 245 20.09 0.96 -4.58
CA MET A 245 19.76 -0.39 -5.01
C MET A 245 18.64 -0.38 -6.05
N GLY A 246 18.72 -1.31 -7.02
CA GLY A 246 17.64 -1.58 -7.95
C GLY A 246 16.57 -2.48 -7.32
N TRP A 247 16.10 -3.46 -8.10
CA TRP A 247 15.17 -4.46 -7.60
C TRP A 247 15.88 -5.41 -6.63
N VAL A 248 15.23 -5.73 -5.50
CA VAL A 248 15.77 -6.63 -4.47
C VAL A 248 14.78 -7.76 -4.25
N ASP A 249 15.25 -9.00 -4.41
CA ASP A 249 14.41 -10.19 -4.27
C ASP A 249 14.20 -10.57 -2.79
N ASP A 250 15.28 -10.52 -1.99
CA ASP A 250 15.20 -10.75 -0.55
C ASP A 250 14.99 -9.45 0.23
N MET A 251 13.80 -8.88 0.07
CA MET A 251 13.38 -7.70 0.81
C MET A 251 13.30 -7.91 2.34
N PRO A 252 12.78 -9.05 2.84
CA PRO A 252 12.74 -9.27 4.29
C PRO A 252 14.12 -9.26 4.95
N GLY A 253 15.11 -9.92 4.35
CA GLY A 253 16.49 -9.93 4.86
C GLY A 253 17.14 -8.55 4.84
N LEU A 254 16.96 -7.80 3.73
CA LEU A 254 17.45 -6.43 3.65
C LEU A 254 16.77 -5.50 4.66
N MET A 255 15.45 -5.58 4.81
CA MET A 255 14.71 -4.81 5.82
C MET A 255 15.23 -5.09 7.22
N ALA A 256 15.34 -6.37 7.59
CA ALA A 256 15.81 -6.80 8.91
C ALA A 256 17.22 -6.30 9.25
N ALA A 257 18.02 -5.96 8.24
CA ALA A 257 19.37 -5.42 8.40
C ALA A 257 19.38 -3.88 8.60
N CYS A 258 18.25 -3.21 8.54
CA CYS A 258 18.18 -1.76 8.69
C CYS A 258 17.62 -1.36 10.06
N VAL A 259 18.10 -0.24 10.61
CA VAL A 259 17.61 0.28 11.89
C VAL A 259 16.19 0.83 11.78
N ALA A 260 15.82 1.33 10.62
CA ALA A 260 14.49 1.84 10.32
C ALA A 260 14.24 1.91 8.81
N LEU A 261 12.96 1.96 8.43
CA LEU A 261 12.51 2.42 7.12
C LEU A 261 12.07 3.88 7.21
N VAL A 262 12.67 4.75 6.41
CA VAL A 262 12.14 6.09 6.13
C VAL A 262 11.17 5.99 4.96
N ASP A 263 9.89 6.14 5.25
CA ASP A 263 8.78 5.96 4.30
C ASP A 263 8.13 7.28 3.90
N ASN A 264 7.62 7.36 2.68
CA ASN A 264 6.93 8.54 2.17
C ASN A 264 5.54 8.24 1.57
N ALA A 265 5.06 7.02 1.63
CA ALA A 265 3.85 6.61 0.93
C ALA A 265 2.78 5.97 1.84
N ALA A 266 3.13 5.51 3.03
CA ALA A 266 2.27 4.71 3.92
C ALA A 266 1.65 3.49 3.21
N GLY A 267 2.41 2.90 2.28
CA GLY A 267 1.95 1.83 1.40
C GLY A 267 2.46 0.46 1.82
N GLN A 268 2.48 -0.45 0.85
CA GLN A 268 2.85 -1.85 1.05
C GLN A 268 4.23 -2.04 1.68
N THR A 269 5.24 -1.25 1.27
CA THR A 269 6.60 -1.35 1.82
C THR A 269 6.66 -1.02 3.33
N ALA A 270 5.86 -0.06 3.79
CA ALA A 270 5.76 0.24 5.22
C ALA A 270 5.15 -0.93 6.01
N LEU A 271 4.11 -1.58 5.46
CA LEU A 271 3.51 -2.78 6.06
C LEU A 271 4.46 -3.97 6.07
N GLU A 272 5.23 -4.16 5.00
CA GLU A 272 6.28 -5.18 4.89
C GLU A 272 7.36 -4.98 5.99
N ALA A 273 7.83 -3.74 6.16
CA ALA A 273 8.80 -3.40 7.20
C ALA A 273 8.26 -3.67 8.62
N LEU A 274 7.02 -3.25 8.90
CA LEU A 274 6.37 -3.51 10.18
C LEU A 274 6.19 -5.01 10.45
N ALA A 275 5.86 -5.80 9.43
CA ALA A 275 5.71 -7.25 9.56
C ALA A 275 7.03 -7.96 9.86
N VAL A 276 8.14 -7.47 9.31
CA VAL A 276 9.50 -7.96 9.62
C VAL A 276 9.97 -7.49 11.01
N GLY A 277 9.30 -6.49 11.62
CA GLY A 277 9.67 -5.90 12.89
C GLY A 277 10.60 -4.69 12.76
N VAL A 278 10.67 -4.09 11.58
CA VAL A 278 11.48 -2.88 11.32
C VAL A 278 10.63 -1.63 11.56
N PRO A 279 11.09 -0.70 12.42
CA PRO A 279 10.39 0.55 12.68
C PRO A 279 10.28 1.39 11.41
N VAL A 280 9.15 2.11 11.29
CA VAL A 280 8.89 2.99 10.16
C VAL A 280 8.76 4.44 10.63
N VAL A 281 9.53 5.32 10.02
CA VAL A 281 9.44 6.77 10.23
C VAL A 281 8.93 7.41 8.94
N ALA A 282 7.72 7.95 8.97
CA ALA A 282 7.17 8.69 7.83
C ALA A 282 7.82 10.07 7.75
N TYR A 283 8.44 10.37 6.61
CA TYR A 283 9.10 11.65 6.38
C TYR A 283 8.90 12.13 4.94
N ARG A 284 8.53 13.41 4.77
CA ARG A 284 8.21 14.02 3.46
C ARG A 284 7.22 13.17 2.65
N PRO A 285 6.07 12.83 3.21
CA PRO A 285 5.12 11.95 2.53
C PRO A 285 4.60 12.58 1.24
N ILE A 286 4.30 11.72 0.26
CA ILE A 286 3.68 12.12 -0.99
C ILE A 286 2.36 12.83 -0.69
N PRO A 287 2.12 14.03 -1.24
CA PRO A 287 0.87 14.76 -1.02
C PRO A 287 -0.36 13.91 -1.36
N GLY A 288 -1.45 14.12 -0.62
CA GLY A 288 -2.68 13.36 -0.80
C GLY A 288 -2.70 12.08 0.04
N HIS A 289 -2.93 10.92 -0.58
CA HIS A 289 -3.11 9.65 0.12
C HIS A 289 -1.91 9.25 1.00
N GLY A 290 -0.68 9.50 0.54
CA GLY A 290 0.53 9.19 1.30
C GLY A 290 0.61 9.98 2.59
N ALA A 291 0.34 11.29 2.55
CA ALA A 291 0.36 12.13 3.73
C ALA A 291 -0.77 11.82 4.71
N GLU A 292 -1.96 11.49 4.21
CA GLU A 292 -3.10 11.11 5.05
C GLU A 292 -2.88 9.73 5.67
N GLY A 293 -2.41 8.76 4.88
CA GLY A 293 -2.05 7.42 5.34
C GLY A 293 -0.98 7.44 6.42
N ALA A 294 0.10 8.21 6.21
CA ALA A 294 1.19 8.35 7.17
C ALA A 294 0.73 8.92 8.53
N ARG A 295 -0.10 9.97 8.51
CA ARG A 295 -0.69 10.51 9.75
C ARG A 295 -1.60 9.51 10.45
N ARG A 296 -2.38 8.74 9.67
CA ARG A 296 -3.28 7.73 10.25
C ARG A 296 -2.51 6.57 10.85
N MET A 297 -1.46 6.09 10.20
CA MET A 297 -0.58 5.06 10.77
C MET A 297 0.10 5.54 12.06
N ALA A 298 0.59 6.77 12.09
CA ALA A 298 1.16 7.36 13.30
C ALA A 298 0.13 7.51 14.44
N ALA A 299 -1.09 7.96 14.13
CA ALA A 299 -2.18 8.06 15.10
C ALA A 299 -2.61 6.68 15.67
N LEU A 300 -2.39 5.59 14.92
CA LEU A 300 -2.60 4.22 15.38
C LEU A 300 -1.39 3.64 16.12
N GLY A 301 -0.30 4.41 16.29
CA GLY A 301 0.93 3.95 16.93
C GLY A 301 1.75 2.95 16.12
N LEU A 302 1.45 2.79 14.83
CA LEU A 302 2.14 1.84 13.94
C LEU A 302 3.46 2.39 13.42
N THR A 303 3.54 3.71 13.22
CA THR A 303 4.72 4.40 12.68
C THR A 303 4.98 5.69 13.43
N GLU A 304 6.18 6.25 13.29
CA GLU A 304 6.45 7.61 13.69
C GLU A 304 6.23 8.58 12.52
N TYR A 305 5.89 9.83 12.80
CA TYR A 305 5.74 10.88 11.80
C TYR A 305 6.71 12.02 12.11
N ALA A 306 7.69 12.21 11.24
CA ALA A 306 8.66 13.30 11.34
C ALA A 306 8.23 14.45 10.41
N ALA A 307 7.85 15.58 10.99
CA ALA A 307 7.42 16.75 10.25
C ALA A 307 8.62 17.52 9.61
N ASP A 308 9.80 17.43 10.24
CA ASP A 308 11.03 18.08 9.82
C ASP A 308 12.26 17.17 10.00
N SER A 309 13.43 17.67 9.59
CA SER A 309 14.68 16.93 9.67
C SER A 309 15.16 16.68 11.10
N TRP A 310 14.86 17.57 12.02
CA TRP A 310 15.25 17.40 13.43
C TRP A 310 14.48 16.23 14.05
N GLN A 311 13.18 16.16 13.83
CA GLN A 311 12.35 15.05 14.30
C GLN A 311 12.77 13.72 13.67
N LEU A 312 13.11 13.72 12.37
CA LEU A 312 13.63 12.52 11.71
C LEU A 312 14.91 12.02 12.39
N MET A 313 15.90 12.91 12.61
CA MET A 313 17.15 12.52 13.25
C MET A 313 16.92 12.01 14.66
N ARG A 314 16.15 12.74 15.47
CA ARG A 314 15.80 12.30 16.84
C ARG A 314 15.15 10.91 16.87
N SER A 315 14.26 10.63 15.94
CA SER A 315 13.63 9.28 15.81
C SER A 315 14.69 8.23 15.49
N LEU A 316 15.54 8.49 14.49
CA LEU A 316 16.56 7.54 14.06
C LEU A 316 17.62 7.30 15.13
N ASP A 317 18.10 8.34 15.83
CA ASP A 317 19.10 8.23 16.90
C ASP A 317 18.57 7.36 18.06
N ARG A 318 17.32 7.56 18.46
CA ARG A 318 16.66 6.72 19.46
C ARG A 318 16.54 5.27 18.96
N LEU A 319 16.12 5.06 17.71
CA LEU A 319 15.97 3.72 17.13
C LEU A 319 17.31 2.99 16.95
N ALA A 320 18.38 3.73 16.64
CA ALA A 320 19.74 3.20 16.54
C ALA A 320 20.34 2.85 17.91
N SER A 321 20.07 3.68 18.95
CA SER A 321 20.56 3.46 20.31
C SER A 321 19.96 2.22 20.97
N ASP A 322 18.74 1.84 20.62
CA ASP A 322 18.11 0.59 21.07
C ASP A 322 18.81 -0.67 20.49
N GLY A 323 19.83 -0.47 19.66
CA GLY A 323 20.69 -1.47 19.03
C GLY A 323 20.04 -2.12 17.80
N PRO A 324 20.81 -2.27 16.72
CA PRO A 324 20.39 -3.06 15.58
C PRO A 324 20.56 -4.54 15.89
N VAL A 325 19.64 -5.12 16.64
CA VAL A 325 19.61 -6.57 16.80
C VAL A 325 18.53 -7.12 15.89
N PRO A 326 18.92 -7.75 14.76
CA PRO A 326 17.98 -8.47 13.92
C PRO A 326 17.15 -9.41 14.81
N GLY A 327 15.83 -9.28 14.73
CA GLY A 327 14.90 -10.15 15.47
C GLY A 327 14.48 -9.69 16.88
N ARG A 328 15.00 -8.60 17.45
CA ARG A 328 14.62 -8.13 18.80
C ARG A 328 13.33 -7.35 18.90
N ARG A 329 12.87 -6.74 17.81
CA ARG A 329 11.62 -5.96 17.84
C ARG A 329 10.44 -6.83 17.45
N ALA A 330 9.51 -7.00 18.37
CA ALA A 330 8.20 -7.54 18.03
C ALA A 330 7.51 -6.55 17.06
N PRO A 331 6.77 -7.04 16.05
CA PRO A 331 5.91 -6.17 15.23
C PRO A 331 5.10 -5.25 16.13
N ALA A 332 4.97 -3.98 15.77
CA ALA A 332 4.30 -2.94 16.54
C ALA A 332 2.88 -3.33 17.00
N ASP A 333 2.23 -4.20 16.25
CA ASP A 333 0.99 -4.87 16.62
C ASP A 333 0.91 -6.25 15.94
N ARG A 334 1.20 -7.31 16.70
CA ARG A 334 1.07 -8.69 16.21
C ARG A 334 -0.36 -9.03 15.77
N CYS A 335 -1.36 -8.35 16.32
CA CYS A 335 -2.76 -8.57 15.98
C CYS A 335 -3.07 -8.06 14.57
N LEU A 336 -2.37 -7.01 14.10
CA LEU A 336 -2.55 -6.46 12.75
C LEU A 336 -2.31 -7.52 11.65
N PHE A 337 -1.34 -8.42 11.84
CA PHE A 337 -0.90 -9.39 10.82
C PHE A 337 -1.54 -10.78 10.96
N ARG A 338 -2.50 -10.97 11.88
CA ARG A 338 -3.18 -12.25 12.14
C ARG A 338 -4.58 -12.34 11.56
N GLY A 339 -4.96 -11.40 10.72
CA GLY A 339 -6.31 -11.35 10.17
C GLY A 339 -6.60 -12.47 9.19
N ASP A 340 -7.85 -12.93 9.20
CA ASP A 340 -8.41 -13.88 8.25
C ASP A 340 -9.16 -13.12 7.13
N VAL A 341 -8.80 -13.40 5.88
CA VAL A 341 -9.48 -12.85 4.71
C VAL A 341 -10.38 -13.89 4.04
N VAL A 342 -10.08 -15.18 4.20
CA VAL A 342 -10.76 -16.27 3.51
C VAL A 342 -12.15 -16.55 4.13
N GLY A 343 -12.21 -16.77 5.43
CA GLY A 343 -13.46 -17.10 6.12
C GLY A 343 -14.60 -16.08 5.92
N PRO A 344 -14.34 -14.74 5.98
CA PRO A 344 -15.37 -13.77 5.62
C PRO A 344 -15.86 -13.85 4.16
N LEU A 345 -14.99 -14.23 3.21
CA LEU A 345 -15.38 -14.43 1.80
C LEU A 345 -16.22 -15.69 1.62
N GLU A 346 -15.84 -16.79 2.25
CA GLU A 346 -16.61 -18.04 2.24
C GLU A 346 -18.03 -17.83 2.78
N ARG A 347 -18.15 -17.14 3.92
CA ARG A 347 -19.48 -16.81 4.49
C ARG A 347 -20.30 -15.92 3.56
N LEU A 348 -19.66 -14.99 2.85
CA LEU A 348 -20.35 -14.12 1.90
C LEU A 348 -20.90 -14.93 0.71
N CYS A 349 -20.13 -15.87 0.16
CA CYS A 349 -20.57 -16.73 -0.93
C CYS A 349 -21.71 -17.67 -0.50
N ALA A 350 -21.61 -18.26 0.70
CA ALA A 350 -22.67 -19.15 1.24
C ALA A 350 -24.02 -18.41 1.42
N CYS A 351 -23.99 -17.15 1.88
CA CYS A 351 -25.22 -16.35 2.02
C CYS A 351 -25.82 -15.89 0.68
N GLY A 352 -25.06 -15.87 -0.40
CA GLY A 352 -25.54 -15.48 -1.74
C GLY A 352 -26.21 -16.60 -2.52
N GLN A 353 -26.14 -17.83 -2.04
CA GLN A 353 -26.71 -19.01 -2.68
C GLN A 353 -28.12 -19.39 -2.11
N THR A 354 -28.57 -18.72 -1.07
CA THR A 354 -29.94 -18.83 -0.50
C THR A 354 -30.83 -17.70 -0.99
#